data_29cd580a28811f730b08747dbec0469a
#
_entry.id   29cd580a28811f730b08747dbec0469a
#
_cell.length_a   1.000
_cell.length_b   1.000
_cell.length_c   1.000
_cell.angle_alpha   90.00
_cell.angle_beta   90.00
_cell.angle_gamma   90.00
#
_symmetry.space_group_name_H-M   'P 1'
#
loop_
_entity.id
_entity.type
_entity.pdbx_description
1 polymer ?
#
loop_
_entity_poly.entity_id
_entity_poly.type
_entity_poly.pdbx_seq_one_letter_code
_entity_poly.pdbx_strand_id
1 'polypeptide(L)'
;MRYLLAFLLVILLLAPGALACKDIIALNEATAGDYHLLLKVRDPSRPGLQVLWKVDRGYQYEYHTPWTGRPVSHTVQHAFLGVATQGDVPPNVFKAGMALSDAGIAYGDADLPSYWINPSPYAWDDFDWIRYACQSAGTEKEAVDLLIEAVDMHAPGVPENLFVVGPRTGYVMEATAYHYHLEEVQSLALRSNYPRELWDSMVLKNVFVASSFDRVFEGAVRPGRAVRLGATMGIRVLAVDDDRVVVRQMPLGGRVTIPEGEGAMVGFYWVEALDCGGNTARLRVSYRYHAWEEEMYGRVAAAAGSITPADMMAWSRLHSSDLGGMRGMCEAEEKAAMVFKIPRQDYHLFSMGWFAPDQCAAIFVPVHIVDTDILPAYRNGMAAESARTLLHKFGHGNLTSDCTRVESVFLHENQAVETVASGHEAEQVAAILTASDVEMQRQAVLMQNIFLSAQEAEREMAAGAWNGSYRQTLLAVREALDEVQSVETRRLLAEVAASIAGGRLEVASLTGKSVGQNSYREGQKALDQGQYARAVDQFIDTYEDAQRALFGRPPSSGISAGQRRIDLVAAAMGIAVAALLVLYMARRR
;
A
#
# COMPACT_ATOMS: atom_id res chain seq x y z
N MET A 1 21.08 26.72 -32.54
CA MET A 1 19.91 25.84 -32.71
C MET A 1 20.25 24.36 -32.52
N ARG A 2 21.23 23.76 -33.25
CA ARG A 2 21.61 22.34 -33.08
C ARG A 2 22.07 21.98 -31.65
N TYR A 3 22.87 22.82 -31.00
CA TYR A 3 23.34 22.59 -29.62
C TYR A 3 22.24 22.79 -28.57
N LEU A 4 21.29 23.69 -28.83
CA LEU A 4 20.12 23.90 -27.95
C LEU A 4 19.18 22.69 -28.02
N LEU A 5 18.96 22.13 -29.22
CA LEU A 5 18.19 20.90 -29.40
C LEU A 5 18.88 19.71 -28.73
N ALA A 6 20.21 19.58 -28.87
CA ALA A 6 20.97 18.52 -28.20
C ALA A 6 20.94 18.69 -26.69
N PHE A 7 21.01 19.90 -26.16
CA PHE A 7 20.95 20.19 -24.74
C PHE A 7 19.55 19.93 -24.16
N LEU A 8 18.48 20.32 -24.87
CA LEU A 8 17.11 19.98 -24.54
C LEU A 8 16.85 18.47 -24.58
N LEU A 9 17.43 17.76 -25.56
CA LEU A 9 17.34 16.31 -25.65
C LEU A 9 18.07 15.62 -24.50
N VAL A 10 19.21 16.14 -24.07
CA VAL A 10 19.96 15.64 -22.91
C VAL A 10 19.21 15.91 -21.60
N ILE A 11 18.56 17.06 -21.43
CA ILE A 11 17.73 17.35 -20.26
C ILE A 11 16.50 16.41 -20.21
N LEU A 12 15.86 16.16 -21.34
CA LEU A 12 14.75 15.20 -21.46
C LEU A 12 15.18 13.75 -21.18
N LEU A 13 16.43 13.41 -21.52
CA LEU A 13 17.00 12.07 -21.25
C LEU A 13 17.48 11.90 -19.80
N LEU A 14 17.75 13.00 -19.11
CA LEU A 14 18.16 13.04 -17.70
C LEU A 14 16.98 13.29 -16.76
N ALA A 15 15.76 13.43 -17.28
CA ALA A 15 14.58 13.46 -16.43
C ALA A 15 14.56 12.22 -15.52
N PRO A 16 14.46 12.38 -14.20
CA PRO A 16 14.34 11.25 -13.29
C PRO A 16 13.23 10.35 -13.80
N GLY A 17 13.50 9.05 -13.84
CA GLY A 17 12.53 8.08 -14.33
C GLY A 17 11.18 8.33 -13.69
N ALA A 18 10.14 8.43 -14.50
CA ALA A 18 8.78 8.67 -14.02
C ALA A 18 8.49 7.75 -12.85
N LEU A 19 8.14 8.34 -11.72
CA LEU A 19 7.65 7.64 -10.55
C LEU A 19 6.42 6.82 -10.99
N ALA A 20 6.22 5.65 -10.43
CA ALA A 20 5.29 4.68 -11.01
C ALA A 20 4.22 4.28 -9.98
N CYS A 21 3.04 4.86 -10.07
CA CYS A 21 1.85 4.36 -9.39
C CYS A 21 1.54 2.92 -9.83
N LYS A 22 0.93 2.13 -8.95
CA LYS A 22 0.60 0.73 -9.22
C LYS A 22 -0.66 0.34 -8.45
N ASP A 23 -1.57 -0.31 -9.15
CA ASP A 23 -2.86 -0.68 -8.63
C ASP A 23 -3.16 -2.15 -8.91
N ILE A 24 -3.78 -2.82 -7.92
CA ILE A 24 -4.24 -4.22 -8.04
C ILE A 24 -5.69 -4.29 -7.58
N ILE A 25 -6.54 -4.84 -8.44
CA ILE A 25 -7.94 -5.15 -8.14
C ILE A 25 -8.09 -6.65 -7.95
N ALA A 26 -8.81 -7.06 -6.89
CA ALA A 26 -9.31 -8.42 -6.73
C ALA A 26 -10.79 -8.39 -6.35
N LEU A 27 -11.61 -9.05 -7.17
CA LEU A 27 -13.07 -9.07 -7.06
C LEU A 27 -13.59 -10.50 -6.94
N ASN A 28 -14.81 -10.63 -6.41
CA ASN A 28 -15.58 -11.87 -6.44
C ASN A 28 -14.79 -13.09 -5.93
N GLU A 29 -14.65 -14.09 -6.81
CA GLU A 29 -14.00 -15.36 -6.51
C GLU A 29 -12.48 -15.26 -6.31
N ALA A 30 -11.86 -14.12 -6.63
CA ALA A 30 -10.43 -13.93 -6.40
C ALA A 30 -10.09 -13.68 -4.93
N THR A 31 -11.03 -13.17 -4.14
CA THR A 31 -10.82 -12.84 -2.71
C THR A 31 -11.16 -14.00 -1.78
N ALA A 32 -10.58 -14.00 -0.58
CA ALA A 32 -10.83 -15.01 0.44
C ALA A 32 -12.21 -14.86 1.14
N GLY A 33 -12.93 -13.77 0.93
CA GLY A 33 -14.18 -13.46 1.62
C GLY A 33 -15.19 -12.73 0.74
N ASP A 34 -16.33 -12.36 1.31
CA ASP A 34 -17.41 -11.64 0.60
C ASP A 34 -17.12 -10.12 0.55
N TYR A 35 -16.01 -9.78 -0.08
CA TYR A 35 -15.55 -8.40 -0.27
C TYR A 35 -14.73 -8.25 -1.55
N HIS A 36 -14.59 -7.04 -2.03
CA HIS A 36 -13.68 -6.63 -3.08
C HIS A 36 -12.48 -5.88 -2.52
N LEU A 37 -11.35 -5.92 -3.23
CA LEU A 37 -10.11 -5.27 -2.82
C LEU A 37 -9.58 -4.38 -3.94
N LEU A 38 -9.08 -3.20 -3.55
CA LEU A 38 -8.22 -2.36 -4.38
C LEU A 38 -6.97 -2.03 -3.57
N LEU A 39 -5.81 -2.42 -4.06
CA LEU A 39 -4.53 -1.89 -3.60
C LEU A 39 -4.14 -0.73 -4.50
N LYS A 40 -3.82 0.41 -3.90
CA LYS A 40 -3.18 1.54 -4.55
C LYS A 40 -1.84 1.82 -3.88
N VAL A 41 -0.76 1.78 -4.67
CA VAL A 41 0.55 2.30 -4.29
C VAL A 41 0.79 3.60 -5.03
N ARG A 42 0.99 4.67 -4.28
CA ARG A 42 1.23 6.01 -4.80
C ARG A 42 2.70 6.36 -4.78
N ASP A 43 3.22 6.75 -5.91
CA ASP A 43 4.52 7.37 -6.09
C ASP A 43 4.30 8.85 -6.48
N PRO A 44 4.17 9.78 -5.51
CA PRO A 44 3.76 11.14 -5.82
C PRO A 44 4.80 11.85 -6.68
N SER A 45 4.33 12.54 -7.72
CA SER A 45 5.15 13.37 -8.60
C SER A 45 5.63 14.66 -7.92
N ARG A 46 5.03 15.01 -6.77
CA ARG A 46 5.32 16.19 -5.96
C ARG A 46 5.89 15.76 -4.61
N PRO A 47 6.93 16.43 -4.10
CA PRO A 47 7.41 16.19 -2.74
C PRO A 47 6.34 16.61 -1.72
N GLY A 48 6.29 15.92 -0.59
CA GLY A 48 5.43 16.25 0.53
C GLY A 48 4.89 15.03 1.26
N LEU A 49 4.62 15.23 2.54
CA LEU A 49 4.13 14.17 3.41
C LEU A 49 2.73 13.72 2.98
N GLN A 50 2.50 12.41 3.01
CA GLN A 50 1.21 11.83 2.69
C GLN A 50 0.32 11.81 3.94
N VAL A 51 -0.89 12.37 3.82
CA VAL A 51 -1.83 12.53 4.94
C VAL A 51 -3.17 11.89 4.61
N LEU A 52 -3.78 11.33 5.65
CA LEU A 52 -5.11 10.73 5.58
C LEU A 52 -6.15 11.76 6.03
N TRP A 53 -7.17 11.97 5.23
CA TRP A 53 -8.20 12.96 5.52
C TRP A 53 -9.60 12.47 5.12
N LYS A 54 -10.61 13.02 5.76
CA LYS A 54 -12.03 12.80 5.41
C LYS A 54 -12.70 14.11 5.09
N VAL A 55 -13.56 14.12 4.08
CA VAL A 55 -14.42 15.24 3.69
C VAL A 55 -15.86 14.83 3.87
N ASP A 56 -16.58 15.60 4.65
CA ASP A 56 -17.97 15.30 4.96
C ASP A 56 -18.92 15.70 3.83
N ARG A 57 -20.08 15.05 3.79
CA ARG A 57 -21.19 15.44 2.94
C ARG A 57 -21.60 16.88 3.23
N GLY A 58 -21.88 17.65 2.18
CA GLY A 58 -22.25 19.06 2.27
C GLY A 58 -21.06 20.03 2.30
N TYR A 59 -19.81 19.53 2.35
CA TYR A 59 -18.65 20.40 2.21
C TYR A 59 -18.66 21.12 0.85
N GLN A 60 -18.32 22.39 0.84
CA GLN A 60 -18.33 23.21 -0.39
C GLN A 60 -16.93 23.68 -0.73
N TYR A 61 -16.61 23.65 -2.01
CA TYR A 61 -15.39 24.23 -2.56
C TYR A 61 -15.62 24.70 -4.00
N GLU A 62 -14.70 25.51 -4.49
CA GLU A 62 -14.69 26.01 -5.86
C GLU A 62 -13.63 25.27 -6.69
N TYR A 63 -13.97 24.97 -7.93
CA TYR A 63 -13.03 24.56 -8.95
C TYR A 63 -13.26 25.36 -10.23
N HIS A 64 -12.34 25.29 -11.18
CA HIS A 64 -12.47 25.99 -12.43
C HIS A 64 -12.90 25.04 -13.54
N THR A 65 -13.85 25.49 -14.38
CA THR A 65 -14.18 24.75 -15.58
C THR A 65 -12.96 24.63 -16.49
N PRO A 66 -12.69 23.46 -17.07
CA PRO A 66 -11.65 23.33 -18.10
C PRO A 66 -11.88 24.38 -19.20
N TRP A 67 -10.86 24.83 -19.88
CA TRP A 67 -10.89 25.80 -20.98
C TRP A 67 -11.32 27.21 -20.62
N THR A 68 -12.46 27.42 -19.97
CA THR A 68 -12.98 28.78 -19.72
C THR A 68 -12.48 29.39 -18.42
N GLY A 69 -12.02 28.57 -17.49
CA GLY A 69 -11.56 28.99 -16.16
C GLY A 69 -12.65 29.66 -15.31
N ARG A 70 -13.91 29.40 -15.59
CA ARG A 70 -15.01 29.92 -14.77
C ARG A 70 -15.03 29.18 -13.43
N PRO A 71 -15.10 29.90 -12.30
CA PRO A 71 -15.29 29.25 -11.01
C PRO A 71 -16.67 28.57 -10.96
N VAL A 72 -16.68 27.36 -10.44
CA VAL A 72 -17.89 26.56 -10.20
C VAL A 72 -17.86 26.11 -8.76
N SER A 73 -18.91 26.44 -8.00
CA SER A 73 -19.08 25.91 -6.66
C SER A 73 -19.61 24.49 -6.74
N HIS A 74 -19.02 23.59 -5.96
CA HIS A 74 -19.45 22.22 -5.83
C HIS A 74 -19.75 21.88 -4.38
N THR A 75 -20.81 21.10 -4.19
CA THR A 75 -21.20 20.57 -2.88
C THR A 75 -21.01 19.06 -2.88
N VAL A 76 -20.22 18.55 -1.94
CA VAL A 76 -19.97 17.12 -1.77
C VAL A 76 -21.26 16.39 -1.46
N GLN A 77 -21.66 15.47 -2.32
CA GLN A 77 -22.90 14.67 -2.17
C GLN A 77 -22.63 13.39 -1.39
N HIS A 78 -21.46 12.78 -1.56
CA HIS A 78 -20.99 11.61 -0.84
C HIS A 78 -19.78 11.98 -0.01
N ALA A 79 -19.85 11.76 1.31
CA ALA A 79 -18.66 11.90 2.16
C ALA A 79 -17.58 10.93 1.65
N PHE A 80 -16.33 11.34 1.72
CA PHE A 80 -15.24 10.47 1.28
C PHE A 80 -13.98 10.69 2.12
N LEU A 81 -13.20 9.64 2.26
CA LEU A 81 -11.86 9.66 2.84
C LEU A 81 -10.82 9.38 1.76
N GLY A 82 -9.60 9.81 1.99
CA GLY A 82 -8.51 9.55 1.03
C GLY A 82 -7.17 10.05 1.51
N VAL A 83 -6.16 9.82 0.67
CA VAL A 83 -4.78 10.21 0.92
C VAL A 83 -4.38 11.32 -0.03
N ALA A 84 -3.89 12.41 0.53
CA ALA A 84 -3.43 13.59 -0.20
C ALA A 84 -2.00 13.97 0.23
N THR A 85 -1.35 14.80 -0.55
CA THR A 85 -0.13 15.48 -0.11
C THR A 85 -0.51 16.56 0.91
N GLN A 86 0.29 16.71 1.96
CA GLN A 86 0.09 17.75 2.97
C GLN A 86 -0.05 19.14 2.32
N GLY A 87 -1.11 19.85 2.66
CA GLY A 87 -1.50 21.13 2.05
C GLY A 87 -2.63 21.00 1.01
N ASP A 88 -2.83 19.84 0.41
CA ASP A 88 -3.93 19.55 -0.52
C ASP A 88 -5.17 18.99 0.22
N VAL A 89 -5.50 19.54 1.37
CA VAL A 89 -6.60 19.14 2.26
C VAL A 89 -7.43 20.35 2.70
N PRO A 90 -8.65 20.20 3.20
CA PRO A 90 -9.44 21.31 3.71
C PRO A 90 -8.64 22.24 4.65
N PRO A 91 -8.81 23.58 4.59
CA PRO A 91 -9.80 24.31 3.79
C PRO A 91 -9.49 24.46 2.30
N ASN A 92 -8.35 23.98 1.83
CA ASN A 92 -8.04 23.90 0.41
C ASN A 92 -8.88 22.80 -0.26
N VAL A 93 -8.81 22.74 -1.58
CA VAL A 93 -9.43 21.65 -2.33
C VAL A 93 -8.73 20.35 -1.98
N PHE A 94 -9.49 19.34 -1.58
CA PHE A 94 -8.94 18.03 -1.26
C PHE A 94 -8.57 17.29 -2.55
N LYS A 95 -7.28 17.03 -2.73
CA LYS A 95 -6.72 16.32 -3.89
C LYS A 95 -6.22 14.95 -3.46
N ALA A 96 -7.09 13.96 -3.55
CA ALA A 96 -6.78 12.59 -3.16
C ALA A 96 -6.37 11.75 -4.36
N GLY A 97 -5.17 11.16 -4.33
CA GLY A 97 -4.71 10.18 -5.32
C GLY A 97 -5.22 8.75 -5.05
N MET A 98 -5.90 8.55 -3.94
CA MET A 98 -6.62 7.33 -3.57
C MET A 98 -7.74 7.71 -2.62
N ALA A 99 -8.97 7.24 -2.87
CA ALA A 99 -10.14 7.67 -2.12
C ALA A 99 -11.18 6.55 -1.98
N LEU A 100 -12.04 6.67 -0.96
CA LEU A 100 -13.18 5.81 -0.69
C LEU A 100 -14.38 6.68 -0.32
N SER A 101 -15.50 6.54 -1.02
CA SER A 101 -16.74 7.26 -0.72
C SER A 101 -17.67 6.47 0.20
N ASP A 102 -18.65 7.17 0.82
CA ASP A 102 -19.71 6.57 1.64
C ASP A 102 -20.71 5.74 0.80
N ALA A 103 -20.60 5.78 -0.52
CA ALA A 103 -21.27 4.86 -1.42
C ALA A 103 -20.54 3.49 -1.51
N GLY A 104 -19.45 3.29 -0.76
CA GLY A 104 -18.64 2.07 -0.78
C GLY A 104 -17.82 1.92 -2.04
N ILE A 105 -17.43 3.01 -2.69
CA ILE A 105 -16.68 2.99 -3.94
C ILE A 105 -15.26 3.50 -3.68
N ALA A 106 -14.26 2.68 -3.96
CA ALA A 106 -12.85 3.01 -3.90
C ALA A 106 -12.31 3.43 -5.27
N TYR A 107 -11.37 4.37 -5.26
CA TYR A 107 -10.76 4.99 -6.43
C TYR A 107 -9.24 4.97 -6.32
N GLY A 108 -8.58 4.77 -7.46
CA GLY A 108 -7.13 4.87 -7.65
C GLY A 108 -6.79 5.40 -9.03
N ASP A 109 -5.51 5.67 -9.26
CA ASP A 109 -4.99 6.21 -10.52
C ASP A 109 -3.58 5.70 -10.80
N ALA A 110 -3.16 5.76 -12.05
CA ALA A 110 -1.76 5.63 -12.43
C ALA A 110 -1.48 6.44 -13.70
N ASP A 111 -0.63 7.45 -13.58
CA ASP A 111 -0.21 8.29 -14.71
C ASP A 111 0.26 7.47 -15.91
N LEU A 112 -0.23 7.77 -17.09
CA LEU A 112 0.25 7.16 -18.33
C LEU A 112 1.33 8.03 -18.98
N PRO A 113 2.43 7.43 -19.48
CA PRO A 113 3.49 8.16 -20.13
C PRO A 113 2.99 8.72 -21.48
N SER A 114 2.76 10.01 -21.53
CA SER A 114 2.33 10.71 -22.74
C SER A 114 2.90 12.12 -22.80
N TYR A 115 3.27 12.56 -24.01
CA TYR A 115 3.64 13.94 -24.31
C TYR A 115 2.46 14.78 -24.79
N TRP A 116 1.32 14.17 -24.90
CA TRP A 116 0.10 14.88 -25.25
C TRP A 116 -0.54 15.45 -24.00
N ILE A 117 -0.43 16.72 -23.84
CA ILE A 117 -1.03 17.44 -22.72
C ILE A 117 -2.20 18.31 -23.21
N ASN A 118 -3.18 18.48 -22.36
CA ASN A 118 -4.22 19.45 -22.57
C ASN A 118 -3.60 20.86 -22.42
N PRO A 119 -3.72 21.74 -23.43
CA PRO A 119 -3.12 23.06 -23.35
C PRO A 119 -3.86 24.03 -22.43
N SER A 120 -5.00 23.65 -21.88
CA SER A 120 -5.74 24.52 -20.96
C SER A 120 -4.97 24.73 -19.65
N PRO A 121 -4.82 25.97 -19.16
CA PRO A 121 -4.25 26.22 -17.84
C PRO A 121 -5.15 25.76 -16.68
N TYR A 122 -6.39 25.38 -16.99
CA TYR A 122 -7.39 24.86 -16.04
C TYR A 122 -7.66 23.37 -16.23
N ALA A 123 -6.79 22.67 -16.96
CA ALA A 123 -6.90 21.24 -17.10
C ALA A 123 -6.79 20.55 -15.74
N TRP A 124 -7.58 19.51 -15.56
CA TRP A 124 -7.63 18.76 -14.32
C TRP A 124 -6.41 17.84 -14.22
N ASP A 125 -5.86 17.72 -13.01
CA ASP A 125 -4.95 16.64 -12.68
C ASP A 125 -5.75 15.35 -12.35
N ASP A 126 -5.05 14.23 -12.15
CA ASP A 126 -5.58 12.94 -11.72
C ASP A 126 -6.49 13.06 -10.48
N PHE A 127 -6.07 13.86 -9.51
CA PHE A 127 -6.80 14.06 -8.25
C PHE A 127 -8.12 14.81 -8.42
N ASP A 128 -8.17 15.77 -9.33
CA ASP A 128 -9.40 16.47 -9.68
C ASP A 128 -10.40 15.51 -10.33
N TRP A 129 -9.92 14.59 -11.14
CA TRP A 129 -10.70 13.59 -11.83
C TRP A 129 -11.33 12.59 -10.85
N ILE A 130 -10.49 12.00 -9.99
CA ILE A 130 -10.96 11.09 -8.92
C ILE A 130 -11.96 11.80 -8.01
N ARG A 131 -11.64 13.01 -7.54
CA ARG A 131 -12.52 13.79 -6.68
C ARG A 131 -13.88 14.03 -7.31
N TYR A 132 -13.93 14.40 -8.59
CA TYR A 132 -15.17 14.67 -9.31
C TYR A 132 -16.13 13.48 -9.27
N ALA A 133 -15.64 12.29 -9.51
CA ALA A 133 -16.43 11.07 -9.41
C ALA A 133 -16.73 10.68 -7.95
N CYS A 134 -15.73 10.66 -7.09
CA CYS A 134 -15.83 10.17 -5.72
C CYS A 134 -16.84 10.94 -4.85
N GLN A 135 -16.90 12.25 -5.02
CA GLN A 135 -17.80 13.12 -4.27
C GLN A 135 -19.26 13.11 -4.75
N SER A 136 -19.54 12.56 -5.93
CA SER A 136 -20.84 12.70 -6.60
C SER A 136 -21.52 11.37 -6.93
N ALA A 137 -20.76 10.29 -7.12
CA ALA A 137 -21.30 9.01 -7.57
C ALA A 137 -21.86 8.16 -6.41
N GLY A 138 -23.09 7.69 -6.54
CA GLY A 138 -23.72 6.73 -5.64
C GLY A 138 -23.58 5.27 -6.10
N THR A 139 -23.08 5.02 -7.31
CA THR A 139 -22.86 3.69 -7.87
C THR A 139 -21.58 3.66 -8.70
N GLU A 140 -21.01 2.45 -8.90
CA GLU A 140 -19.80 2.26 -9.73
C GLU A 140 -20.04 2.73 -11.17
N LYS A 141 -21.25 2.51 -11.68
CA LYS A 141 -21.63 2.95 -13.03
C LYS A 141 -21.68 4.48 -13.13
N GLU A 142 -22.29 5.16 -12.15
CA GLU A 142 -22.28 6.63 -12.08
C GLU A 142 -20.86 7.18 -11.96
N ALA A 143 -19.98 6.52 -11.18
CA ALA A 143 -18.59 6.91 -11.06
C ALA A 143 -17.88 6.89 -12.43
N VAL A 144 -18.04 5.81 -13.18
CA VAL A 144 -17.48 5.67 -14.53
C VAL A 144 -18.08 6.69 -15.49
N ASP A 145 -19.40 6.91 -15.45
CA ASP A 145 -20.07 7.89 -16.31
C ASP A 145 -19.54 9.31 -16.07
N LEU A 146 -19.26 9.69 -14.80
CA LEU A 146 -18.64 10.98 -14.47
C LEU A 146 -17.19 11.07 -14.94
N LEU A 147 -16.42 9.97 -14.88
CA LEU A 147 -15.07 9.95 -15.43
C LEU A 147 -15.08 10.09 -16.97
N ILE A 148 -16.04 9.49 -17.66
CA ILE A 148 -16.24 9.65 -19.09
C ILE A 148 -16.68 11.08 -19.43
N GLU A 149 -17.61 11.66 -18.66
CA GLU A 149 -18.03 13.06 -18.81
C GLU A 149 -16.84 14.01 -18.74
N ALA A 150 -15.87 13.77 -17.87
CA ALA A 150 -14.65 14.57 -17.80
C ALA A 150 -13.84 14.48 -19.11
N VAL A 151 -13.78 13.33 -19.77
CA VAL A 151 -13.16 13.17 -21.10
C VAL A 151 -13.95 13.95 -22.16
N ASP A 152 -15.27 13.84 -22.15
CA ASP A 152 -16.15 14.54 -23.11
C ASP A 152 -16.03 16.07 -22.96
N MET A 153 -15.79 16.55 -21.74
CA MET A 153 -15.47 17.96 -21.45
C MET A 153 -14.03 18.35 -21.82
N HIS A 154 -13.20 17.43 -22.23
CA HIS A 154 -11.75 17.63 -22.42
C HIS A 154 -11.08 18.21 -21.17
N ALA A 155 -11.52 17.76 -19.99
CA ALA A 155 -11.04 18.26 -18.72
C ALA A 155 -9.62 17.78 -18.33
N PRO A 156 -9.25 16.50 -18.56
CA PRO A 156 -7.97 15.98 -18.10
C PRO A 156 -6.75 16.67 -18.69
N GLY A 157 -5.78 16.94 -17.84
CA GLY A 157 -4.48 17.52 -18.22
C GLY A 157 -3.45 16.45 -18.58
N VAL A 158 -3.56 15.28 -17.98
CA VAL A 158 -2.66 14.15 -18.13
C VAL A 158 -3.45 12.88 -18.45
N PRO A 159 -2.86 11.93 -19.15
CA PRO A 159 -3.50 10.62 -19.37
C PRO A 159 -3.31 9.72 -18.14
N GLU A 160 -4.32 8.91 -17.87
CA GLU A 160 -4.41 8.08 -16.66
C GLU A 160 -4.95 6.67 -16.93
N ASN A 161 -4.53 5.71 -16.12
CA ASN A 161 -5.32 4.57 -15.73
C ASN A 161 -6.12 4.96 -14.48
N LEU A 162 -7.43 4.89 -14.53
CA LEU A 162 -8.33 5.16 -13.42
C LEU A 162 -9.01 3.86 -12.97
N PHE A 163 -9.13 3.68 -11.66
CA PHE A 163 -9.68 2.49 -11.04
C PHE A 163 -10.91 2.86 -10.23
N VAL A 164 -11.98 2.10 -10.42
CA VAL A 164 -13.22 2.21 -9.67
C VAL A 164 -13.59 0.83 -9.16
N VAL A 165 -13.69 0.65 -7.85
CA VAL A 165 -14.07 -0.63 -7.25
C VAL A 165 -15.16 -0.39 -6.21
N GLY A 166 -16.32 -1.00 -6.41
CA GLY A 166 -17.44 -0.92 -5.48
C GLY A 166 -17.90 -2.31 -5.03
N PRO A 167 -19.04 -2.39 -4.33
CA PRO A 167 -19.54 -3.65 -3.77
C PRO A 167 -20.06 -4.64 -4.81
N ARG A 168 -20.36 -4.20 -6.05
CA ARG A 168 -20.95 -5.05 -7.09
C ARG A 168 -19.96 -5.40 -8.19
N THR A 169 -19.12 -4.44 -8.57
CA THR A 169 -18.18 -4.60 -9.69
C THR A 169 -17.00 -3.65 -9.56
N GLY A 170 -16.03 -3.79 -10.47
CA GLY A 170 -14.90 -2.90 -10.62
C GLY A 170 -14.59 -2.60 -12.08
N TYR A 171 -13.99 -1.45 -12.32
CA TYR A 171 -13.63 -0.95 -13.65
C TYR A 171 -12.20 -0.44 -13.67
N VAL A 172 -11.56 -0.61 -14.81
CA VAL A 172 -10.34 0.11 -15.20
C VAL A 172 -10.65 0.95 -16.43
N MET A 173 -10.31 2.22 -16.36
CA MET A 173 -10.48 3.15 -17.48
C MET A 173 -9.12 3.72 -17.87
N GLU A 174 -8.62 3.35 -19.05
CA GLU A 174 -7.50 4.05 -19.68
C GLU A 174 -8.03 5.29 -20.36
N ALA A 175 -7.49 6.47 -20.06
CA ALA A 175 -8.05 7.69 -20.62
C ALA A 175 -7.02 8.81 -20.85
N THR A 176 -7.37 9.67 -21.80
CA THR A 176 -6.74 10.97 -22.09
C THR A 176 -7.82 12.04 -22.10
N ALA A 177 -7.47 13.28 -22.38
CA ALA A 177 -8.46 14.34 -22.62
C ALA A 177 -9.38 14.10 -23.85
N TYR A 178 -9.14 13.08 -24.68
CA TYR A 178 -9.81 12.93 -25.97
C TYR A 178 -10.28 11.51 -26.26
N HIS A 179 -9.73 10.52 -25.56
CA HIS A 179 -10.00 9.11 -25.81
C HIS A 179 -10.02 8.37 -24.48
N TYR A 180 -10.85 7.38 -24.41
CA TYR A 180 -10.85 6.43 -23.30
C TYR A 180 -11.11 5.00 -23.80
N HIS A 181 -10.68 4.05 -23.00
CA HIS A 181 -11.09 2.66 -23.06
C HIS A 181 -11.54 2.23 -21.66
N LEU A 182 -12.70 1.58 -21.58
CA LEU A 182 -13.28 1.11 -20.34
C LEU A 182 -13.31 -0.41 -20.33
N GLU A 183 -12.76 -1.01 -19.28
CA GLU A 183 -12.77 -2.44 -19.00
C GLU A 183 -13.56 -2.69 -17.72
N GLU A 184 -14.58 -3.56 -17.78
CA GLU A 184 -15.21 -4.11 -16.59
C GLU A 184 -14.41 -5.31 -16.10
N VAL A 185 -13.91 -5.25 -14.85
CA VAL A 185 -13.04 -6.26 -14.28
C VAL A 185 -13.87 -7.46 -13.83
N GLN A 186 -13.54 -8.65 -14.31
CA GLN A 186 -14.27 -9.87 -13.95
C GLN A 186 -13.81 -10.44 -12.59
N SER A 187 -12.51 -10.51 -12.36
CA SER A 187 -11.96 -11.03 -11.10
C SER A 187 -10.67 -10.32 -10.68
N LEU A 188 -9.72 -10.16 -11.58
CA LEU A 188 -8.41 -9.57 -11.32
C LEU A 188 -8.07 -8.53 -12.38
N ALA A 189 -7.55 -7.40 -11.94
CA ALA A 189 -6.87 -6.45 -12.81
C ALA A 189 -5.63 -5.90 -12.10
N LEU A 190 -4.63 -5.59 -12.90
CA LEU A 190 -3.39 -4.98 -12.43
C LEU A 190 -2.92 -4.00 -13.49
N ARG A 191 -2.60 -2.79 -13.07
CA ARG A 191 -2.06 -1.75 -13.96
C ARG A 191 -0.97 -0.96 -13.25
N SER A 192 -0.11 -0.43 -14.07
CA SER A 192 0.88 0.57 -13.69
C SER A 192 0.81 1.75 -14.65
N ASN A 193 1.88 2.51 -14.75
CA ASN A 193 2.01 3.60 -15.72
C ASN A 193 2.24 3.08 -17.15
N TYR A 194 1.35 2.22 -17.62
CA TYR A 194 1.45 1.55 -18.92
C TYR A 194 0.08 1.42 -19.57
N PRO A 195 -0.14 2.06 -20.77
CA PRO A 195 -1.39 1.92 -21.48
C PRO A 195 -1.45 0.57 -22.20
N ARG A 196 -2.53 -0.17 -22.05
CA ARG A 196 -2.75 -1.43 -22.76
C ARG A 196 -3.54 -1.21 -24.04
N GLU A 197 -4.72 -0.64 -23.92
CA GLU A 197 -5.68 -0.50 -25.01
C GLU A 197 -5.47 0.79 -25.81
N LEU A 198 -5.09 1.87 -25.15
CA LEU A 198 -4.77 3.13 -25.80
C LEU A 198 -3.32 3.21 -26.30
N TRP A 199 -2.58 2.10 -26.31
CA TRP A 199 -1.19 2.05 -26.75
C TRP A 199 -0.98 2.69 -28.13
N ASP A 200 -1.75 2.24 -29.12
CA ASP A 200 -1.61 2.72 -30.49
C ASP A 200 -2.09 4.16 -30.68
N SER A 201 -3.14 4.58 -29.96
CA SER A 201 -3.63 5.97 -30.01
C SER A 201 -2.69 6.96 -29.33
N MET A 202 -1.79 6.47 -28.45
CA MET A 202 -0.79 7.27 -27.75
C MET A 202 0.57 7.36 -28.45
N VAL A 203 0.74 6.71 -29.57
CA VAL A 203 2.00 6.55 -30.31
C VAL A 203 2.78 7.84 -30.48
N LEU A 204 2.14 8.88 -31.02
CA LEU A 204 2.80 10.18 -31.24
C LEU A 204 3.14 10.91 -29.94
N LYS A 205 2.52 10.53 -28.85
CA LYS A 205 2.63 11.14 -27.53
C LYS A 205 3.71 10.48 -26.72
N ASN A 206 4.04 9.24 -27.07
CA ASN A 206 5.05 8.42 -26.42
C ASN A 206 6.26 8.17 -27.32
N VAL A 207 6.77 9.23 -27.97
CA VAL A 207 7.91 9.15 -28.89
C VAL A 207 9.13 8.41 -28.29
N PHE A 208 9.30 8.45 -26.99
CA PHE A 208 10.41 7.82 -26.28
C PHE A 208 10.08 6.42 -25.74
N VAL A 209 8.82 6.15 -25.45
CA VAL A 209 8.39 4.96 -24.69
C VAL A 209 7.49 4.06 -25.50
N ALA A 210 6.49 4.66 -26.14
CA ALA A 210 5.53 3.96 -26.97
C ALA A 210 5.61 4.47 -28.41
N SER A 211 5.43 3.59 -29.31
CA SER A 211 5.35 3.87 -30.73
C SER A 211 4.40 2.85 -31.37
N SER A 212 4.18 2.93 -32.65
CA SER A 212 3.43 1.95 -33.42
C SER A 212 4.10 0.58 -33.56
N PHE A 213 5.20 0.35 -32.83
CA PHE A 213 5.93 -0.92 -32.88
C PHE A 213 5.41 -1.89 -31.81
N ASP A 214 5.82 -3.15 -31.96
CA ASP A 214 5.44 -4.22 -31.04
C ASP A 214 5.84 -3.89 -29.58
N ARG A 215 4.99 -4.29 -28.65
CA ARG A 215 5.22 -4.14 -27.20
C ARG A 215 6.32 -5.06 -26.70
N VAL A 216 6.47 -6.21 -27.36
CA VAL A 216 7.45 -7.24 -27.05
C VAL A 216 8.11 -7.67 -28.36
N PHE A 217 9.44 -7.78 -28.32
CA PHE A 217 10.23 -8.44 -29.35
C PHE A 217 10.73 -9.77 -28.80
N GLU A 218 10.63 -10.85 -29.56
CA GLU A 218 11.31 -12.09 -29.29
C GLU A 218 11.99 -12.59 -30.57
N GLY A 219 13.30 -12.84 -30.52
CA GLY A 219 14.03 -13.31 -31.68
C GLY A 219 15.55 -13.34 -31.51
N ALA A 220 16.24 -13.94 -32.48
CA ALA A 220 17.70 -14.02 -32.53
C ALA A 220 18.31 -12.71 -33.03
N VAL A 221 19.30 -12.19 -32.31
CA VAL A 221 19.97 -10.92 -32.60
C VAL A 221 21.49 -11.11 -32.62
N ARG A 222 22.16 -10.54 -33.60
CA ARG A 222 23.63 -10.58 -33.71
C ARG A 222 24.27 -9.32 -33.16
N PRO A 223 25.57 -9.35 -32.76
CA PRO A 223 26.34 -8.16 -32.42
C PRO A 223 26.22 -7.05 -33.47
N GLY A 224 26.15 -5.82 -33.03
CA GLY A 224 25.95 -4.63 -33.87
C GLY A 224 24.52 -4.34 -34.29
N ARG A 225 23.61 -5.30 -34.17
CA ARG A 225 22.18 -5.11 -34.51
C ARG A 225 21.42 -4.42 -33.38
N ALA A 226 20.36 -3.75 -33.78
CA ALA A 226 19.44 -3.06 -32.86
C ALA A 226 18.06 -3.71 -32.90
N VAL A 227 17.47 -3.87 -31.74
CA VAL A 227 16.02 -4.15 -31.55
C VAL A 227 15.36 -2.81 -31.23
N ARG A 228 14.38 -2.41 -32.02
CA ARG A 228 13.65 -1.15 -31.87
C ARG A 228 12.23 -1.45 -31.42
N LEU A 229 11.86 -0.89 -30.28
CA LEU A 229 10.51 -0.92 -29.71
C LEU A 229 9.89 0.48 -29.69
N GLY A 230 10.45 1.39 -30.48
CA GLY A 230 10.03 2.78 -30.62
C GLY A 230 10.72 3.44 -31.80
N ALA A 231 10.25 4.62 -32.22
CA ALA A 231 10.77 5.33 -33.38
C ALA A 231 12.27 5.59 -33.32
N THR A 232 12.78 5.95 -32.13
CA THR A 232 14.18 6.31 -31.90
C THR A 232 14.86 5.48 -30.81
N MET A 233 14.06 4.71 -30.06
CA MET A 233 14.49 4.00 -28.84
C MET A 233 14.51 2.49 -29.06
N GLY A 234 15.30 1.81 -28.27
CA GLY A 234 15.45 0.37 -28.30
C GLY A 234 16.75 -0.05 -27.64
N ILE A 235 17.17 -1.26 -27.87
CA ILE A 235 18.44 -1.79 -27.41
C ILE A 235 19.35 -2.11 -28.60
N ARG A 236 20.68 -2.09 -28.37
CA ARG A 236 21.66 -2.59 -29.31
C ARG A 236 22.46 -3.72 -28.66
N VAL A 237 22.57 -4.83 -29.34
CA VAL A 237 23.49 -5.92 -28.97
C VAL A 237 24.91 -5.50 -29.32
N LEU A 238 25.82 -5.51 -28.36
CA LEU A 238 27.22 -5.12 -28.52
C LEU A 238 28.11 -6.33 -28.71
N ALA A 239 27.91 -7.38 -27.92
CA ALA A 239 28.65 -8.64 -27.98
C ALA A 239 27.74 -9.81 -27.56
N VAL A 240 28.06 -10.99 -28.02
CA VAL A 240 27.42 -12.25 -27.61
C VAL A 240 28.57 -13.24 -27.37
N ASP A 241 28.64 -13.77 -26.17
CA ASP A 241 29.49 -14.89 -25.76
C ASP A 241 28.62 -16.15 -25.65
N ASP A 242 29.19 -17.31 -25.36
CA ASP A 242 28.45 -18.57 -25.27
C ASP A 242 27.52 -18.66 -24.04
N ASP A 243 27.68 -17.79 -23.06
CA ASP A 243 26.94 -17.80 -21.79
C ASP A 243 26.28 -16.45 -21.42
N ARG A 244 26.42 -15.44 -22.29
CA ARG A 244 25.91 -14.09 -21.98
C ARG A 244 25.81 -13.19 -23.20
N VAL A 245 25.05 -12.14 -23.07
CA VAL A 245 24.93 -11.05 -24.04
C VAL A 245 25.27 -9.71 -23.41
N VAL A 246 25.94 -8.83 -24.16
CA VAL A 246 26.17 -7.44 -23.77
C VAL A 246 25.29 -6.53 -24.62
N VAL A 247 24.46 -5.77 -23.97
CA VAL A 247 23.51 -4.86 -24.62
C VAL A 247 23.65 -3.44 -24.08
N ARG A 248 23.07 -2.48 -24.77
CA ARG A 248 22.87 -1.11 -24.27
C ARG A 248 21.57 -0.52 -24.79
N GLN A 249 20.98 0.39 -24.02
CA GLN A 249 19.89 1.23 -24.53
C GLN A 249 20.42 2.19 -25.60
N MET A 250 19.63 2.43 -26.63
CA MET A 250 19.89 3.48 -27.62
C MET A 250 19.12 4.75 -27.26
N PRO A 251 19.64 5.93 -27.62
CA PRO A 251 20.92 6.16 -28.28
C PRO A 251 22.14 6.18 -27.32
N LEU A 252 21.97 6.45 -26.03
CA LEU A 252 23.05 6.84 -25.10
C LEU A 252 23.13 6.02 -23.80
N GLY A 253 22.50 4.85 -23.71
CA GLY A 253 22.51 4.03 -22.49
C GLY A 253 23.87 3.39 -22.15
N GLY A 254 24.05 3.05 -20.88
CA GLY A 254 25.16 2.24 -20.38
C GLY A 254 25.15 0.82 -20.97
N ARG A 255 26.26 0.10 -20.79
CA ARG A 255 26.38 -1.32 -21.13
C ARG A 255 25.82 -2.15 -19.98
N VAL A 256 25.04 -3.17 -20.31
CA VAL A 256 24.53 -4.17 -19.38
C VAL A 256 24.91 -5.54 -19.92
N THR A 257 25.48 -6.37 -19.06
CA THR A 257 25.77 -7.78 -19.36
C THR A 257 24.69 -8.63 -18.75
N ILE A 258 24.08 -9.50 -19.55
CA ILE A 258 22.97 -10.37 -19.14
C ILE A 258 23.42 -11.82 -19.39
N PRO A 259 23.55 -12.64 -18.34
CA PRO A 259 23.78 -14.07 -18.46
C PRO A 259 22.64 -14.77 -19.19
N GLU A 260 22.95 -15.89 -19.85
CA GLU A 260 21.92 -16.76 -20.44
C GLU A 260 20.94 -17.25 -19.37
N GLY A 261 19.66 -17.23 -19.69
CA GLY A 261 18.56 -17.58 -18.78
C GLY A 261 18.18 -16.47 -17.81
N GLU A 262 18.87 -15.33 -17.83
CA GLU A 262 18.60 -14.22 -16.92
C GLU A 262 17.99 -13.02 -17.65
N GLY A 263 17.39 -12.10 -16.86
CA GLY A 263 16.84 -10.83 -17.32
C GLY A 263 17.49 -9.64 -16.62
N ALA A 264 17.52 -8.48 -17.27
CA ALA A 264 18.00 -7.24 -16.67
C ALA A 264 17.30 -6.01 -17.24
N MET A 265 17.25 -4.95 -16.42
CA MET A 265 16.81 -3.62 -16.86
C MET A 265 17.88 -2.96 -17.73
N VAL A 266 17.48 -2.58 -18.94
CA VAL A 266 18.32 -1.85 -19.91
C VAL A 266 17.61 -0.54 -20.25
N GLY A 267 17.69 0.42 -19.36
CA GLY A 267 16.99 1.69 -19.47
C GLY A 267 15.47 1.53 -19.30
N PHE A 268 14.70 1.75 -20.36
CA PHE A 268 13.24 1.63 -20.34
C PHE A 268 12.72 0.21 -20.64
N TYR A 269 13.63 -0.75 -20.86
CA TYR A 269 13.30 -2.08 -21.32
C TYR A 269 13.75 -3.14 -20.32
N TRP A 270 12.95 -4.17 -20.19
CA TRP A 270 13.34 -5.45 -19.62
C TRP A 270 13.87 -6.33 -20.75
N VAL A 271 15.07 -6.86 -20.60
CA VAL A 271 15.73 -7.70 -21.61
C VAL A 271 16.09 -9.03 -20.98
N GLU A 272 15.59 -10.10 -21.56
CA GLU A 272 15.90 -11.48 -21.17
C GLU A 272 16.80 -12.11 -22.23
N ALA A 273 17.87 -12.77 -21.81
CA ALA A 273 18.74 -13.57 -22.65
C ALA A 273 18.28 -15.02 -22.62
N LEU A 274 17.42 -15.43 -23.56
CA LEU A 274 16.81 -16.75 -23.57
C LEU A 274 17.78 -17.85 -23.99
N ASP A 275 18.75 -17.52 -24.85
CA ASP A 275 19.77 -18.43 -25.38
C ASP A 275 20.95 -17.61 -25.96
N CYS A 276 22.15 -18.04 -25.72
CA CYS A 276 23.37 -17.39 -26.20
C CYS A 276 24.31 -18.41 -26.88
N GLY A 277 24.79 -18.13 -28.07
CA GLY A 277 25.77 -18.99 -28.74
C GLY A 277 25.92 -18.72 -30.22
N GLY A 278 27.01 -19.19 -30.82
CA GLY A 278 27.24 -19.07 -32.25
C GLY A 278 27.21 -17.64 -32.80
N ASN A 279 27.60 -16.65 -31.99
CA ASN A 279 27.57 -15.22 -32.31
C ASN A 279 26.12 -14.67 -32.51
N THR A 280 25.14 -15.29 -31.85
CA THR A 280 23.73 -14.83 -31.80
C THR A 280 23.20 -14.99 -30.38
N ALA A 281 22.34 -14.08 -29.95
CA ALA A 281 21.52 -14.25 -28.74
C ALA A 281 20.04 -14.23 -29.11
N ARG A 282 19.26 -15.17 -28.57
CA ARG A 282 17.80 -15.10 -28.61
C ARG A 282 17.36 -14.27 -27.42
N LEU A 283 16.76 -13.14 -27.71
CA LEU A 283 16.34 -12.16 -26.71
C LEU A 283 14.83 -12.02 -26.69
N ARG A 284 14.25 -11.86 -25.49
CA ARG A 284 12.95 -11.24 -25.29
C ARG A 284 13.17 -9.84 -24.75
N VAL A 285 12.60 -8.84 -25.42
CA VAL A 285 12.73 -7.43 -25.05
C VAL A 285 11.34 -6.84 -24.95
N SER A 286 11.01 -6.31 -23.80
CA SER A 286 9.71 -5.69 -23.54
C SER A 286 9.87 -4.34 -22.88
N TYR A 287 8.84 -3.49 -22.98
CA TYR A 287 8.78 -2.28 -22.19
C TYR A 287 8.68 -2.64 -20.70
N ARG A 288 9.43 -1.94 -19.84
CA ARG A 288 9.63 -2.30 -18.43
C ARG A 288 8.33 -2.47 -17.63
N TYR A 289 7.32 -1.63 -17.88
CA TYR A 289 6.04 -1.73 -17.18
C TYR A 289 5.20 -2.91 -17.68
N HIS A 290 5.29 -3.24 -18.96
CA HIS A 290 4.65 -4.43 -19.49
C HIS A 290 5.22 -5.71 -18.85
N ALA A 291 6.54 -5.84 -18.79
CA ALA A 291 7.20 -6.98 -18.13
C ALA A 291 6.81 -7.07 -16.64
N TRP A 292 6.79 -5.94 -15.95
CA TRP A 292 6.38 -5.87 -14.57
C TRP A 292 4.93 -6.31 -14.37
N GLU A 293 4.00 -5.85 -15.23
CA GLU A 293 2.60 -6.23 -15.16
C GLU A 293 2.39 -7.73 -15.40
N GLU A 294 3.14 -8.34 -16.34
CA GLU A 294 3.10 -9.78 -16.59
C GLU A 294 3.57 -10.58 -15.37
N GLU A 295 4.71 -10.21 -14.79
CA GLU A 295 5.27 -10.87 -13.60
C GLU A 295 4.34 -10.75 -12.40
N MET A 296 3.87 -9.53 -12.10
CA MET A 296 2.96 -9.30 -10.98
C MET A 296 1.61 -9.97 -11.18
N TYR A 297 1.06 -9.97 -12.40
CA TYR A 297 -0.19 -10.65 -12.69
C TYR A 297 -0.07 -12.16 -12.43
N GLY A 298 1.04 -12.77 -12.80
CA GLY A 298 1.32 -14.19 -12.50
C GLY A 298 1.28 -14.48 -10.99
N ARG A 299 1.87 -13.61 -10.17
CA ARG A 299 1.88 -13.75 -8.69
C ARG A 299 0.48 -13.57 -8.10
N VAL A 300 -0.24 -12.54 -8.52
CA VAL A 300 -1.59 -12.24 -8.03
C VAL A 300 -2.56 -13.35 -8.45
N ALA A 301 -2.48 -13.82 -9.70
CA ALA A 301 -3.33 -14.89 -10.21
C ALA A 301 -3.08 -16.23 -9.52
N ALA A 302 -1.84 -16.50 -9.09
CA ALA A 302 -1.52 -17.71 -8.31
C ALA A 302 -2.19 -17.74 -6.93
N ALA A 303 -2.55 -16.58 -6.37
CA ALA A 303 -3.27 -16.43 -5.10
C ALA A 303 -4.78 -16.30 -5.26
N ALA A 304 -5.31 -16.31 -6.50
CA ALA A 304 -6.74 -16.16 -6.74
C ALA A 304 -7.58 -17.18 -5.96
N GLY A 305 -8.67 -16.73 -5.37
CA GLY A 305 -9.53 -17.53 -4.47
C GLY A 305 -9.13 -17.44 -2.98
N SER A 306 -7.99 -16.82 -2.66
CA SER A 306 -7.53 -16.68 -1.29
C SER A 306 -6.97 -15.30 -0.95
N ILE A 307 -7.12 -14.33 -1.85
CA ILE A 307 -6.54 -12.98 -1.68
C ILE A 307 -7.19 -12.25 -0.50
N THR A 308 -6.35 -11.76 0.40
CA THR A 308 -6.72 -11.03 1.61
C THR A 308 -6.14 -9.61 1.61
N PRO A 309 -6.60 -8.70 2.50
CA PRO A 309 -5.92 -7.43 2.72
C PRO A 309 -4.44 -7.58 3.09
N ALA A 310 -4.08 -8.63 3.84
CA ALA A 310 -2.69 -8.92 4.20
C ALA A 310 -1.81 -9.21 2.98
N ASP A 311 -2.32 -9.93 1.98
CA ASP A 311 -1.60 -10.19 0.73
C ASP A 311 -1.37 -8.89 -0.05
N MET A 312 -2.38 -8.02 -0.13
CA MET A 312 -2.26 -6.69 -0.76
C MET A 312 -1.20 -5.82 -0.05
N MET A 313 -1.18 -5.81 1.30
CA MET A 313 -0.14 -5.12 2.07
C MET A 313 1.26 -5.69 1.79
N ALA A 314 1.39 -7.02 1.75
CA ALA A 314 2.64 -7.69 1.44
C ALA A 314 3.13 -7.35 0.02
N TRP A 315 2.25 -7.41 -0.98
CA TRP A 315 2.59 -7.06 -2.35
C TRP A 315 2.99 -5.59 -2.50
N SER A 316 2.37 -4.67 -1.76
CA SER A 316 2.75 -3.25 -1.78
C SER A 316 4.21 -3.00 -1.39
N ARG A 317 4.83 -3.92 -0.67
CA ARG A 317 6.21 -3.85 -0.15
C ARG A 317 7.26 -4.52 -1.04
N LEU A 318 6.87 -5.15 -2.15
CA LEU A 318 7.82 -5.81 -3.04
C LEU A 318 8.79 -4.79 -3.65
N HIS A 319 10.07 -5.09 -3.55
CA HIS A 319 11.17 -4.30 -4.12
C HIS A 319 11.68 -4.95 -5.41
N SER A 320 12.56 -4.26 -6.11
CA SER A 320 13.18 -4.79 -7.33
C SER A 320 13.97 -6.10 -7.08
N SER A 321 14.55 -6.27 -5.89
CA SER A 321 15.20 -7.52 -5.48
C SER A 321 14.25 -8.73 -5.45
N ASP A 322 12.97 -8.50 -5.14
CA ASP A 322 11.94 -9.54 -5.05
C ASP A 322 11.36 -9.92 -6.42
N LEU A 323 11.62 -9.07 -7.41
CA LEU A 323 11.11 -9.15 -8.79
C LEU A 323 12.23 -9.34 -9.81
N GLY A 324 13.34 -10.00 -9.43
CA GLY A 324 14.43 -10.33 -10.32
C GLY A 324 15.15 -9.13 -10.94
N GLY A 325 15.09 -7.95 -10.30
CA GLY A 325 15.64 -6.69 -10.80
C GLY A 325 14.67 -5.85 -11.63
N MET A 326 13.42 -6.27 -11.82
CA MET A 326 12.35 -5.41 -12.31
C MET A 326 12.01 -4.35 -11.26
N ARG A 327 11.27 -3.32 -11.64
CA ARG A 327 10.79 -2.34 -10.65
C ARG A 327 9.88 -3.00 -9.61
N GLY A 328 10.11 -2.66 -8.33
CA GLY A 328 9.25 -3.09 -7.25
C GLY A 328 7.92 -2.32 -7.18
N MET A 329 7.05 -2.74 -6.29
CA MET A 329 5.89 -1.94 -5.87
C MET A 329 6.34 -0.74 -5.02
N CYS A 330 7.42 -0.90 -4.26
CA CYS A 330 7.96 0.02 -3.27
C CYS A 330 9.36 0.50 -3.71
N GLU A 331 9.47 1.63 -4.38
CA GLU A 331 10.76 2.07 -4.95
C GLU A 331 11.16 3.53 -4.68
N ALA A 332 10.19 4.43 -4.43
CA ALA A 332 10.47 5.84 -4.24
C ALA A 332 10.55 6.22 -2.75
N GLU A 333 11.08 7.39 -2.47
CA GLU A 333 10.88 8.08 -1.19
C GLU A 333 9.52 8.79 -1.20
N GLU A 334 8.96 9.07 -0.01
CA GLU A 334 7.69 9.80 0.18
C GLU A 334 6.45 9.16 -0.48
N LYS A 335 6.45 7.85 -0.61
CA LYS A 335 5.35 7.04 -1.13
C LYS A 335 4.30 6.73 -0.06
N ALA A 336 3.12 6.30 -0.52
CA ALA A 336 2.08 5.79 0.35
C ALA A 336 1.37 4.61 -0.30
N ALA A 337 0.79 3.75 0.53
CA ALA A 337 -0.08 2.69 0.05
C ALA A 337 -1.39 2.66 0.84
N MET A 338 -2.45 2.28 0.15
CA MET A 338 -3.74 2.03 0.75
C MET A 338 -4.38 0.77 0.16
N VAL A 339 -4.86 -0.09 1.04
CA VAL A 339 -5.64 -1.27 0.67
C VAL A 339 -7.08 -1.00 1.04
N PHE A 340 -7.94 -0.87 0.06
CA PHE A 340 -9.38 -0.75 0.28
C PHE A 340 -10.03 -2.13 0.35
N LYS A 341 -10.86 -2.35 1.37
CA LYS A 341 -11.72 -3.52 1.53
C LYS A 341 -13.17 -3.05 1.44
N ILE A 342 -13.89 -3.53 0.45
CA ILE A 342 -15.29 -3.16 0.16
C ILE A 342 -16.14 -4.42 0.34
N PRO A 343 -16.83 -4.60 1.47
CA PRO A 343 -17.79 -5.68 1.64
C PRO A 343 -18.92 -5.58 0.62
N ARG A 344 -19.45 -6.72 0.15
CA ARG A 344 -20.57 -6.75 -0.78
C ARG A 344 -21.90 -6.45 -0.10
N GLN A 345 -21.96 -6.63 1.22
CA GLN A 345 -23.12 -6.29 2.07
C GLN A 345 -22.69 -5.25 3.10
N ASP A 346 -23.64 -4.40 3.52
CA ASP A 346 -23.41 -3.33 4.50
C ASP A 346 -22.19 -2.46 4.21
N TYR A 347 -21.82 -2.34 2.91
CA TYR A 347 -20.65 -1.62 2.45
C TYR A 347 -20.60 -0.16 2.90
N HIS A 348 -21.75 0.47 3.07
CA HIS A 348 -21.88 1.84 3.56
C HIS A 348 -21.44 2.00 5.04
N LEU A 349 -21.34 0.90 5.79
CA LEU A 349 -20.86 0.86 7.16
C LEU A 349 -19.43 0.31 7.28
N PHE A 350 -19.13 -0.76 6.54
CA PHE A 350 -17.92 -1.54 6.73
C PHE A 350 -16.89 -1.43 5.60
N SER A 351 -17.12 -0.55 4.59
CA SER A 351 -16.05 -0.23 3.66
C SER A 351 -14.95 0.54 4.37
N MET A 352 -13.71 0.15 4.13
CA MET A 352 -12.57 0.69 4.84
C MET A 352 -11.31 0.75 3.99
N GLY A 353 -10.34 1.51 4.45
CA GLY A 353 -8.98 1.52 3.93
C GLY A 353 -7.97 1.14 5.01
N TRP A 354 -6.93 0.42 4.63
CA TRP A 354 -5.72 0.22 5.40
C TRP A 354 -4.64 1.13 4.83
N PHE A 355 -4.20 2.11 5.58
CA PHE A 355 -3.30 3.16 5.13
C PHE A 355 -1.92 3.05 5.76
N ALA A 356 -0.86 3.12 4.93
CA ALA A 356 0.51 3.31 5.35
C ALA A 356 1.10 4.55 4.66
N PRO A 357 1.55 5.57 5.40
CA PRO A 357 2.16 6.77 4.82
C PRO A 357 3.54 6.52 4.18
N ASP A 358 4.14 5.37 4.46
CA ASP A 358 5.24 4.73 3.74
C ASP A 358 5.16 3.23 4.01
N GLN A 359 4.80 2.44 3.02
CA GLN A 359 4.58 0.99 3.22
C GLN A 359 5.84 0.21 3.62
N CYS A 360 7.05 0.75 3.39
CA CYS A 360 8.31 0.12 3.82
C CYS A 360 8.66 0.34 5.28
N ALA A 361 8.17 1.43 5.87
CA ALA A 361 8.63 1.90 7.18
C ALA A 361 7.49 2.26 8.13
N ALA A 362 6.23 2.18 7.66
CA ALA A 362 5.05 2.39 8.48
C ALA A 362 4.21 1.13 8.62
N ILE A 363 3.44 1.09 9.69
CA ILE A 363 2.43 0.09 9.96
C ILE A 363 1.14 0.51 9.25
N PHE A 364 0.49 -0.40 8.52
CA PHE A 364 -0.83 -0.17 7.98
C PHE A 364 -1.86 -0.03 9.11
N VAL A 365 -2.63 1.04 9.06
CA VAL A 365 -3.67 1.34 10.05
C VAL A 365 -5.05 1.38 9.40
N PRO A 366 -6.11 0.92 10.09
CA PRO A 366 -7.46 0.94 9.55
C PRO A 366 -8.07 2.34 9.60
N VAL A 367 -9.00 2.58 8.68
CA VAL A 367 -9.94 3.70 8.69
C VAL A 367 -11.22 3.28 7.98
N HIS A 368 -12.34 3.25 8.69
CA HIS A 368 -13.64 2.97 8.08
C HIS A 368 -14.27 4.24 7.51
N ILE A 369 -15.08 4.06 6.47
CA ILE A 369 -15.75 5.21 5.84
C ILE A 369 -16.69 5.95 6.80
N VAL A 370 -17.23 5.25 7.79
CA VAL A 370 -18.11 5.83 8.82
C VAL A 370 -17.36 6.53 9.95
N ASP A 371 -16.05 6.42 10.02
CA ASP A 371 -15.27 7.06 11.09
C ASP A 371 -15.55 8.56 11.18
N THR A 372 -15.76 9.02 12.38
CA THR A 372 -16.00 10.43 12.68
C THR A 372 -14.74 11.19 13.07
N ASP A 373 -13.65 10.47 13.33
CA ASP A 373 -12.33 11.04 13.61
C ASP A 373 -11.21 10.18 13.04
N ILE A 374 -10.07 10.78 12.84
CA ILE A 374 -8.79 10.16 12.44
C ILE A 374 -7.72 10.74 13.36
N LEU A 375 -6.83 9.91 13.87
CA LEU A 375 -5.77 10.37 14.78
C LEU A 375 -4.99 11.55 14.17
N PRO A 376 -4.82 12.68 14.89
CA PRO A 376 -4.16 13.88 14.36
C PRO A 376 -2.80 13.63 13.71
N ALA A 377 -2.04 12.63 14.17
CA ALA A 377 -0.74 12.28 13.61
C ALA A 377 -0.82 11.88 12.12
N TYR A 378 -1.92 11.25 11.69
CA TYR A 378 -2.15 10.89 10.28
C TYR A 378 -2.71 12.05 9.47
N ARG A 379 -3.44 12.97 10.09
CA ARG A 379 -3.99 14.15 9.42
C ARG A 379 -2.96 15.26 9.18
N ASN A 380 -2.00 15.43 10.09
CA ASN A 380 -1.04 16.53 10.05
C ASN A 380 0.35 16.15 9.50
N GLY A 381 0.54 14.89 9.09
CA GLY A 381 1.78 14.38 8.52
C GLY A 381 2.83 13.88 9.52
N MET A 382 2.58 13.93 10.83
CA MET A 382 3.54 13.42 11.84
C MET A 382 3.84 11.92 11.65
N ALA A 383 2.83 11.11 11.33
CA ALA A 383 3.02 9.68 11.07
C ALA A 383 3.90 9.44 9.82
N ALA A 384 3.71 10.24 8.77
CA ALA A 384 4.52 10.17 7.55
C ALA A 384 5.98 10.63 7.81
N GLU A 385 6.17 11.68 8.61
CA GLU A 385 7.52 12.13 9.00
C GLU A 385 8.26 11.08 9.83
N SER A 386 7.55 10.41 10.76
CA SER A 386 8.11 9.29 11.53
C SER A 386 8.50 8.13 10.61
N ALA A 387 7.64 7.77 9.65
CA ALA A 387 7.92 6.73 8.66
C ALA A 387 9.15 7.06 7.80
N ARG A 388 9.25 8.30 7.33
CA ARG A 388 10.43 8.79 6.59
C ARG A 388 11.71 8.68 7.43
N THR A 389 11.65 9.08 8.70
CA THR A 389 12.79 8.96 9.61
C THR A 389 13.19 7.51 9.85
N LEU A 390 12.21 6.60 9.99
CA LEU A 390 12.45 5.17 10.11
C LEU A 390 13.08 4.59 8.84
N LEU A 391 12.59 4.99 7.66
CA LEU A 391 13.15 4.58 6.38
C LEU A 391 14.63 5.00 6.25
N HIS A 392 14.95 6.24 6.60
CA HIS A 392 16.34 6.72 6.61
C HIS A 392 17.22 5.99 7.62
N LYS A 393 16.68 5.65 8.79
CA LYS A 393 17.42 4.95 9.85
C LYS A 393 17.70 3.48 9.52
N PHE A 394 16.72 2.77 8.96
CA PHE A 394 16.79 1.32 8.78
C PHE A 394 16.93 0.89 7.31
N GLY A 395 16.52 1.73 6.36
CA GLY A 395 16.48 1.40 4.94
C GLY A 395 15.25 0.60 4.51
N HIS A 396 15.14 0.37 3.21
CA HIS A 396 14.02 -0.37 2.62
C HIS A 396 13.98 -1.83 3.06
N GLY A 397 12.79 -2.31 3.39
CA GLY A 397 12.51 -3.72 3.71
C GLY A 397 12.89 -4.18 5.12
N ASN A 398 13.74 -3.46 5.85
CA ASN A 398 14.27 -3.91 7.15
C ASN A 398 13.27 -3.83 8.31
N LEU A 399 12.15 -3.12 8.14
CA LEU A 399 11.06 -3.06 9.11
C LEU A 399 9.84 -3.90 8.70
N THR A 400 9.86 -4.50 7.52
CA THR A 400 8.70 -5.23 6.97
C THR A 400 8.19 -6.31 7.92
N SER A 401 9.08 -7.14 8.46
CA SER A 401 8.70 -8.21 9.39
C SER A 401 8.07 -7.67 10.68
N ASP A 402 8.62 -6.58 11.22
CA ASP A 402 8.14 -5.97 12.45
C ASP A 402 6.77 -5.31 12.26
N CYS A 403 6.60 -4.58 11.16
CA CYS A 403 5.31 -3.99 10.78
C CYS A 403 4.24 -5.07 10.55
N THR A 404 4.56 -6.14 9.80
CA THR A 404 3.62 -7.22 9.49
C THR A 404 3.13 -7.94 10.75
N ARG A 405 3.96 -8.08 11.80
CA ARG A 405 3.52 -8.66 13.08
C ARG A 405 2.43 -7.82 13.74
N VAL A 406 2.60 -6.50 13.78
CA VAL A 406 1.59 -5.59 14.32
C VAL A 406 0.31 -5.63 13.48
N GLU A 407 0.45 -5.56 12.17
CA GLU A 407 -0.65 -5.58 11.21
C GLU A 407 -1.47 -6.86 11.29
N SER A 408 -0.83 -8.01 11.50
CA SER A 408 -1.55 -9.28 11.68
C SER A 408 -2.48 -9.27 12.89
N VAL A 409 -2.07 -8.61 13.96
CA VAL A 409 -2.91 -8.41 15.15
C VAL A 409 -4.03 -7.42 14.84
N PHE A 410 -3.74 -6.31 14.17
CA PHE A 410 -4.75 -5.33 13.79
C PHE A 410 -5.83 -5.91 12.88
N LEU A 411 -5.44 -6.70 11.88
CA LEU A 411 -6.39 -7.39 11.00
C LEU A 411 -7.32 -8.33 11.78
N HIS A 412 -6.79 -9.08 12.73
CA HIS A 412 -7.57 -9.96 13.59
C HIS A 412 -8.53 -9.18 14.49
N GLU A 413 -8.05 -8.14 15.15
CA GLU A 413 -8.84 -7.34 16.09
C GLU A 413 -9.90 -6.50 15.36
N ASN A 414 -9.59 -5.99 14.16
CA ASN A 414 -10.56 -5.30 13.31
C ASN A 414 -11.75 -6.21 12.97
N GLN A 415 -11.49 -7.45 12.56
CA GLN A 415 -12.55 -8.42 12.28
C GLN A 415 -13.41 -8.71 13.52
N ALA A 416 -12.81 -8.79 14.70
CA ALA A 416 -13.52 -8.99 15.94
C ALA A 416 -14.43 -7.78 16.28
N VAL A 417 -13.93 -6.56 16.05
CA VAL A 417 -14.69 -5.32 16.28
C VAL A 417 -15.81 -5.16 15.25
N GLU A 418 -15.57 -5.42 13.97
CA GLU A 418 -16.63 -5.43 12.94
C GLU A 418 -17.76 -6.42 13.34
N THR A 419 -17.41 -7.59 13.87
CA THR A 419 -18.38 -8.58 14.34
C THR A 419 -19.22 -8.05 15.51
N VAL A 420 -18.61 -7.33 16.45
CA VAL A 420 -19.34 -6.68 17.55
C VAL A 420 -20.23 -5.57 17.01
N ALA A 421 -19.71 -4.74 16.14
CA ALA A 421 -20.39 -3.58 15.57
C ALA A 421 -21.63 -3.98 14.74
N SER A 422 -21.57 -5.06 13.97
CA SER A 422 -22.64 -5.50 13.06
C SER A 422 -24.00 -5.74 13.71
N GLY A 423 -24.04 -5.89 15.04
CA GLY A 423 -25.29 -6.06 15.80
C GLY A 423 -25.95 -4.75 16.25
N HIS A 424 -25.46 -3.59 15.84
CA HIS A 424 -25.87 -2.28 16.35
C HIS A 424 -26.42 -1.36 15.25
N GLU A 425 -27.07 -0.27 15.66
CA GLU A 425 -27.55 0.78 14.76
C GLU A 425 -26.38 1.57 14.16
N ALA A 426 -26.55 2.15 12.97
CA ALA A 426 -25.49 2.78 12.18
C ALA A 426 -24.65 3.83 12.95
N GLU A 427 -25.28 4.67 13.78
CA GLU A 427 -24.57 5.66 14.60
C GLU A 427 -23.67 4.99 15.65
N GLN A 428 -24.13 3.90 16.24
CA GLN A 428 -23.36 3.14 17.20
C GLN A 428 -22.24 2.33 16.51
N VAL A 429 -22.49 1.78 15.32
CA VAL A 429 -21.46 1.16 14.46
C VAL A 429 -20.34 2.17 14.21
N ALA A 430 -20.67 3.38 13.75
CA ALA A 430 -19.68 4.43 13.50
C ALA A 430 -18.86 4.77 14.75
N ALA A 431 -19.51 4.89 15.92
CA ALA A 431 -18.81 5.17 17.16
C ALA A 431 -17.84 4.03 17.58
N ILE A 432 -18.28 2.78 17.46
CA ILE A 432 -17.48 1.59 17.79
C ILE A 432 -16.26 1.48 16.87
N LEU A 433 -16.47 1.62 15.55
CA LEU A 433 -15.39 1.51 14.56
C LEU A 433 -14.40 2.66 14.71
N THR A 434 -14.88 3.92 14.83
CA THR A 434 -14.00 5.08 15.07
C THR A 434 -13.13 4.89 16.31
N ALA A 435 -13.70 4.43 17.43
CA ALA A 435 -12.93 4.21 18.66
C ALA A 435 -11.84 3.16 18.47
N SER A 436 -12.13 2.08 17.77
CA SER A 436 -11.18 1.02 17.48
C SER A 436 -10.09 1.46 16.50
N ASP A 437 -10.45 2.15 15.43
CA ASP A 437 -9.52 2.56 14.39
C ASP A 437 -8.54 3.63 14.91
N VAL A 438 -9.05 4.65 15.60
CA VAL A 438 -8.20 5.68 16.24
C VAL A 438 -7.25 5.04 17.27
N GLU A 439 -7.70 4.00 17.96
CA GLU A 439 -6.87 3.29 18.91
C GLU A 439 -5.74 2.50 18.23
N MET A 440 -6.03 1.75 17.15
CA MET A 440 -5.00 1.07 16.35
C MET A 440 -4.01 2.08 15.73
N GLN A 441 -4.50 3.22 15.26
CA GLN A 441 -3.67 4.32 14.78
C GLN A 441 -2.72 4.84 15.88
N ARG A 442 -3.21 4.98 17.12
CA ARG A 442 -2.37 5.37 18.28
C ARG A 442 -1.32 4.33 18.61
N GLN A 443 -1.68 3.05 18.61
CA GLN A 443 -0.75 1.94 18.84
C GLN A 443 0.35 1.91 17.78
N ALA A 444 0.01 2.12 16.50
CA ALA A 444 0.98 2.18 15.42
C ALA A 444 2.00 3.32 15.63
N VAL A 445 1.54 4.52 16.05
CA VAL A 445 2.43 5.65 16.38
C VAL A 445 3.34 5.30 17.57
N LEU A 446 2.83 4.66 18.62
CA LEU A 446 3.63 4.22 19.75
C LEU A 446 4.70 3.21 19.34
N MET A 447 4.34 2.22 18.51
CA MET A 447 5.30 1.24 17.98
C MET A 447 6.36 1.89 17.08
N GLN A 448 6.00 2.83 16.24
CA GLN A 448 6.97 3.60 15.44
C GLN A 448 7.95 4.38 16.35
N ASN A 449 7.47 4.95 17.46
CA ASN A 449 8.31 5.62 18.45
C ASN A 449 9.26 4.63 19.16
N ILE A 450 8.81 3.41 19.45
CA ILE A 450 9.69 2.35 19.96
C ILE A 450 10.79 2.03 18.94
N PHE A 451 10.45 1.86 17.66
CA PHE A 451 11.43 1.58 16.59
C PHE A 451 12.45 2.72 16.44
N LEU A 452 12.03 3.98 16.64
CA LEU A 452 12.93 5.13 16.59
C LEU A 452 13.88 5.21 17.79
N SER A 453 13.40 4.91 19.00
CA SER A 453 14.12 5.12 20.26
C SER A 453 14.89 3.89 20.72
N ALA A 454 14.43 2.68 20.42
CA ALA A 454 15.02 1.44 20.89
C ALA A 454 16.31 1.07 20.14
N GLN A 455 17.20 0.36 20.85
CA GLN A 455 18.28 -0.38 20.19
C GLN A 455 17.69 -1.54 19.38
N GLU A 456 18.45 -2.08 18.43
CA GLU A 456 17.94 -3.09 17.50
C GLU A 456 17.37 -4.33 18.22
N ALA A 457 18.08 -4.86 19.21
CA ALA A 457 17.61 -6.00 19.99
C ALA A 457 16.33 -5.71 20.78
N GLU A 458 16.19 -4.51 21.36
CA GLU A 458 14.99 -4.10 22.07
C GLU A 458 13.81 -3.84 21.09
N ARG A 459 14.10 -3.31 19.92
CA ARG A 459 13.11 -3.16 18.84
C ARG A 459 12.53 -4.50 18.40
N GLU A 460 13.39 -5.49 18.13
CA GLU A 460 12.95 -6.82 17.72
C GLU A 460 12.15 -7.53 18.81
N MET A 461 12.55 -7.36 20.06
CA MET A 461 11.81 -7.88 21.21
C MET A 461 10.42 -7.25 21.31
N ALA A 462 10.35 -5.91 21.22
CA ALA A 462 9.09 -5.19 21.25
C ALA A 462 8.15 -5.59 20.09
N ALA A 463 8.69 -5.73 18.87
CA ALA A 463 7.91 -6.21 17.72
C ALA A 463 7.50 -7.67 17.89
N GLY A 464 8.37 -8.51 18.47
CA GLY A 464 8.07 -9.91 18.78
C GLY A 464 6.95 -10.11 19.81
N ALA A 465 6.65 -9.09 20.62
CA ALA A 465 5.52 -9.11 21.55
C ALA A 465 4.16 -9.14 20.85
N TRP A 466 4.07 -8.65 19.61
CA TRP A 466 2.85 -8.70 18.82
C TRP A 466 2.64 -10.09 18.24
N ASN A 467 1.66 -10.82 18.78
CA ASN A 467 1.47 -12.22 18.45
C ASN A 467 -0.01 -12.64 18.49
N GLY A 468 -0.66 -12.67 17.34
CA GLY A 468 -1.96 -13.28 17.12
C GLY A 468 -3.17 -12.51 17.65
N SER A 469 -3.14 -12.00 18.89
CA SER A 469 -4.24 -11.22 19.46
C SER A 469 -3.76 -10.24 20.52
N TYR A 470 -4.59 -9.26 20.86
CA TYR A 470 -4.29 -8.29 21.92
C TYR A 470 -3.98 -8.94 23.28
N ARG A 471 -4.71 -10.01 23.62
CA ARG A 471 -4.43 -10.73 24.85
C ARG A 471 -3.01 -11.31 24.87
N GLN A 472 -2.60 -11.95 23.80
CA GLN A 472 -1.26 -12.53 23.69
C GLN A 472 -0.20 -11.42 23.66
N THR A 473 -0.46 -10.33 22.95
CA THR A 473 0.40 -9.14 22.94
C THR A 473 0.59 -8.55 24.33
N LEU A 474 -0.49 -8.37 25.11
CA LEU A 474 -0.39 -7.86 26.48
C LEU A 474 0.46 -8.75 27.39
N LEU A 475 0.31 -10.06 27.29
CA LEU A 475 1.12 -11.02 28.05
C LEU A 475 2.60 -10.96 27.65
N ALA A 476 2.88 -10.91 26.35
CA ALA A 476 4.25 -10.82 25.85
C ALA A 476 4.90 -9.45 26.14
N VAL A 477 4.13 -8.35 26.10
CA VAL A 477 4.59 -7.02 26.56
C VAL A 477 4.98 -7.09 28.04
N ARG A 478 4.19 -7.79 28.87
CA ARG A 478 4.52 -7.96 30.31
C ARG A 478 5.84 -8.72 30.50
N GLU A 479 6.08 -9.80 29.74
CA GLU A 479 7.33 -10.55 29.76
C GLU A 479 8.51 -9.68 29.26
N ALA A 480 8.33 -8.96 28.14
CA ALA A 480 9.37 -8.11 27.55
C ALA A 480 9.83 -6.98 28.49
N LEU A 481 8.95 -6.45 29.37
CA LEU A 481 9.30 -5.40 30.33
C LEU A 481 10.39 -5.84 31.32
N ASP A 482 10.52 -7.12 31.62
CA ASP A 482 11.54 -7.62 32.56
C ASP A 482 12.92 -7.75 31.86
N GLU A 483 12.95 -7.83 30.53
CA GLU A 483 14.17 -8.02 29.76
C GLU A 483 14.71 -6.71 29.13
N VAL A 484 13.80 -5.75 28.83
CA VAL A 484 14.16 -4.46 28.23
C VAL A 484 14.88 -3.57 29.23
N GLN A 485 16.02 -3.00 28.84
CA GLN A 485 16.85 -2.17 29.72
C GLN A 485 16.48 -0.68 29.67
N SER A 486 16.09 -0.18 28.50
CA SER A 486 15.74 1.23 28.31
C SER A 486 14.46 1.59 29.07
N VAL A 487 14.53 2.58 29.95
CA VAL A 487 13.36 3.11 30.65
C VAL A 487 12.33 3.69 29.68
N GLU A 488 12.78 4.33 28.60
CA GLU A 488 11.92 4.88 27.57
C GLU A 488 11.18 3.77 26.83
N THR A 489 11.86 2.71 26.40
CA THR A 489 11.22 1.56 25.74
C THR A 489 10.22 0.87 26.68
N ARG A 490 10.57 0.71 27.96
CA ARG A 490 9.64 0.17 28.98
C ARG A 490 8.39 1.02 29.15
N ARG A 491 8.55 2.34 29.17
CA ARG A 491 7.44 3.30 29.22
C ARG A 491 6.53 3.15 28.02
N LEU A 492 7.09 3.19 26.82
CA LEU A 492 6.33 3.06 25.56
C LEU A 492 5.60 1.70 25.45
N LEU A 493 6.22 0.60 25.88
CA LEU A 493 5.55 -0.71 25.92
C LEU A 493 4.36 -0.71 26.91
N ALA A 494 4.50 -0.07 28.06
CA ALA A 494 3.38 0.07 29.00
C ALA A 494 2.28 0.99 28.45
N GLU A 495 2.62 2.02 27.68
CA GLU A 495 1.66 2.87 26.96
C GLU A 495 0.92 2.10 25.86
N VAL A 496 1.61 1.19 25.13
CA VAL A 496 0.94 0.26 24.19
C VAL A 496 -0.09 -0.60 24.92
N ALA A 497 0.28 -1.15 26.08
CA ALA A 497 -0.66 -1.96 26.87
C ALA A 497 -1.85 -1.14 27.38
N ALA A 498 -1.61 0.11 27.81
CA ALA A 498 -2.67 1.04 28.20
C ALA A 498 -3.64 1.33 27.04
N SER A 499 -3.05 1.54 25.87
CA SER A 499 -3.78 1.80 24.62
C SER A 499 -4.69 0.62 24.25
N ILE A 500 -4.16 -0.60 24.20
CA ILE A 500 -4.92 -1.82 23.92
C ILE A 500 -6.09 -2.00 24.91
N ALA A 501 -5.81 -1.86 26.21
CA ALA A 501 -6.83 -2.00 27.25
C ALA A 501 -7.88 -0.90 27.21
N GLY A 502 -7.47 0.35 26.97
CA GLY A 502 -8.31 1.52 26.87
C GLY A 502 -9.28 1.43 25.69
N GLY A 503 -8.76 1.09 24.50
CA GLY A 503 -9.59 0.93 23.31
C GLY A 503 -10.64 -0.18 23.47
N ARG A 504 -10.25 -1.33 24.05
CA ARG A 504 -11.19 -2.41 24.33
C ARG A 504 -12.26 -2.01 25.36
N LEU A 505 -11.85 -1.26 26.38
CA LEU A 505 -12.75 -0.72 27.40
C LEU A 505 -13.75 0.27 26.78
N GLU A 506 -13.32 1.12 25.88
CA GLU A 506 -14.16 2.08 25.18
C GLU A 506 -15.19 1.38 24.31
N VAL A 507 -14.79 0.39 23.50
CA VAL A 507 -15.71 -0.44 22.71
C VAL A 507 -16.75 -1.10 23.63
N ALA A 508 -16.35 -1.65 24.78
CA ALA A 508 -17.29 -2.23 25.74
C ALA A 508 -18.26 -1.20 26.27
N SER A 509 -17.80 0.01 26.57
CA SER A 509 -18.65 1.12 27.04
C SER A 509 -19.67 1.54 25.98
N LEU A 510 -19.26 1.67 24.72
CA LEU A 510 -20.14 2.02 23.60
C LEU A 510 -21.24 0.96 23.34
N THR A 511 -20.98 -0.30 23.70
CA THR A 511 -22.02 -1.36 23.66
C THR A 511 -22.85 -1.44 24.94
N GLY A 512 -22.77 -0.46 25.83
CA GLY A 512 -23.54 -0.40 27.09
C GLY A 512 -22.97 -1.25 28.23
N LYS A 513 -21.72 -1.72 28.12
CA LYS A 513 -21.03 -2.54 29.15
C LYS A 513 -20.12 -1.66 30.02
N SER A 514 -20.37 -1.61 31.33
CA SER A 514 -19.55 -0.82 32.27
C SER A 514 -18.72 -1.75 33.12
N VAL A 515 -17.46 -1.99 32.70
CA VAL A 515 -16.53 -2.93 33.33
C VAL A 515 -15.10 -2.38 33.31
N GLY A 516 -14.21 -2.83 34.18
CA GLY A 516 -12.78 -2.60 34.09
C GLY A 516 -12.26 -1.19 34.42
N GLN A 517 -13.11 -0.17 34.61
CA GLN A 517 -12.69 1.22 34.82
C GLN A 517 -11.78 1.42 36.05
N ASN A 518 -11.95 0.62 37.10
CA ASN A 518 -11.10 0.72 38.30
C ASN A 518 -9.70 0.21 38.02
N SER A 519 -9.56 -0.97 37.43
CA SER A 519 -8.27 -1.55 37.04
C SER A 519 -7.54 -0.62 36.07
N TYR A 520 -8.26 -0.04 35.09
CA TYR A 520 -7.67 0.93 34.15
C TYR A 520 -7.08 2.16 34.87
N ARG A 521 -7.84 2.75 35.81
CA ARG A 521 -7.36 3.91 36.61
C ARG A 521 -6.14 3.57 37.48
N GLU A 522 -6.13 2.40 38.12
CA GLU A 522 -4.97 1.95 38.88
C GLU A 522 -3.76 1.69 37.97
N GLY A 523 -3.98 1.15 36.76
CA GLY A 523 -2.94 1.00 35.75
C GLY A 523 -2.33 2.34 35.32
N GLN A 524 -3.16 3.34 35.01
CA GLN A 524 -2.69 4.70 34.68
C GLN A 524 -1.88 5.31 35.83
N LYS A 525 -2.35 5.20 37.05
CA LYS A 525 -1.61 5.67 38.23
C LYS A 525 -0.25 4.97 38.40
N ALA A 526 -0.19 3.67 38.17
CA ALA A 526 1.07 2.93 38.19
C ALA A 526 2.04 3.36 37.08
N LEU A 527 1.50 3.62 35.87
CA LEU A 527 2.23 4.13 34.71
C LEU A 527 2.87 5.49 35.02
N ASP A 528 2.10 6.43 35.57
CA ASP A 528 2.57 7.76 35.98
C ASP A 528 3.66 7.70 37.04
N GLN A 529 3.65 6.65 37.88
CA GLN A 529 4.65 6.39 38.91
C GLN A 529 5.88 5.63 38.41
N GLY A 530 5.95 5.30 37.10
CA GLY A 530 7.04 4.50 36.53
C GLY A 530 7.02 3.02 36.93
N GLN A 531 5.91 2.54 37.48
CA GLN A 531 5.71 1.13 37.89
C GLN A 531 5.16 0.32 36.68
N TYR A 532 5.94 0.24 35.59
CA TYR A 532 5.48 -0.25 34.29
C TYR A 532 4.92 -1.67 34.34
N ALA A 533 5.58 -2.60 35.02
CA ALA A 533 5.12 -3.97 35.14
C ALA A 533 3.74 -4.06 35.83
N ARG A 534 3.59 -3.33 36.97
CA ARG A 534 2.31 -3.25 37.68
C ARG A 534 1.22 -2.57 36.83
N ALA A 535 1.58 -1.55 36.05
CA ALA A 535 0.66 -0.88 35.15
C ALA A 535 0.12 -1.89 34.12
N VAL A 536 0.99 -2.66 33.49
CA VAL A 536 0.60 -3.66 32.49
C VAL A 536 -0.27 -4.77 33.09
N ASP A 537 0.03 -5.24 34.31
CA ASP A 537 -0.82 -6.21 35.01
C ASP A 537 -2.27 -5.69 35.16
N GLN A 538 -2.44 -4.41 35.52
CA GLN A 538 -3.76 -3.78 35.64
C GLN A 538 -4.44 -3.58 34.28
N PHE A 539 -3.69 -3.32 33.21
CA PHE A 539 -4.22 -3.22 31.87
C PHE A 539 -4.65 -4.58 31.31
N ILE A 540 -3.95 -5.67 31.66
CA ILE A 540 -4.39 -7.04 31.36
C ILE A 540 -5.74 -7.32 32.00
N ASP A 541 -5.88 -7.04 33.30
CA ASP A 541 -7.16 -7.22 34.03
C ASP A 541 -8.29 -6.41 33.36
N THR A 542 -8.01 -5.15 33.00
CA THR A 542 -8.95 -4.26 32.31
C THR A 542 -9.41 -4.86 30.98
N TYR A 543 -8.46 -5.31 30.17
CA TYR A 543 -8.72 -5.92 28.87
C TYR A 543 -9.57 -7.20 29.00
N GLU A 544 -9.21 -8.07 29.95
CA GLU A 544 -9.91 -9.33 30.17
C GLU A 544 -11.35 -9.11 30.66
N ASP A 545 -11.59 -8.10 31.50
CA ASP A 545 -12.93 -7.73 31.93
C ASP A 545 -13.78 -7.19 30.77
N ALA A 546 -13.23 -6.29 29.97
CA ALA A 546 -13.88 -5.74 28.78
C ALA A 546 -14.17 -6.85 27.73
N GLN A 547 -13.21 -7.71 27.47
CA GLN A 547 -13.32 -8.83 26.55
C GLN A 547 -14.41 -9.83 26.98
N ARG A 548 -14.48 -10.12 28.28
CA ARG A 548 -15.52 -10.99 28.86
C ARG A 548 -16.91 -10.36 28.73
N ALA A 549 -17.00 -9.06 28.90
CA ALA A 549 -18.26 -8.33 28.74
C ALA A 549 -18.76 -8.31 27.29
N LEU A 550 -17.87 -8.16 26.32
CA LEU A 550 -18.20 -8.12 24.89
C LEU A 550 -18.58 -9.49 24.33
N PHE A 551 -17.79 -10.53 24.61
CA PHE A 551 -17.85 -11.83 23.93
C PHE A 551 -18.28 -12.99 24.87
N GLY A 552 -18.62 -12.73 26.12
CA GLY A 552 -18.85 -13.77 27.11
C GLY A 552 -17.52 -14.33 27.66
N ARG A 553 -17.46 -15.64 27.98
CA ARG A 553 -16.19 -16.26 28.37
C ARG A 553 -15.17 -16.05 27.24
N PRO A 554 -13.92 -15.63 27.55
CA PRO A 554 -12.92 -15.56 26.50
C PRO A 554 -12.91 -16.91 25.78
N PRO A 555 -12.80 -16.93 24.42
CA PRO A 555 -12.61 -18.17 23.72
C PRO A 555 -11.46 -18.87 24.41
N SER A 556 -11.72 -20.05 24.96
CA SER A 556 -10.68 -20.87 25.55
C SER A 556 -9.62 -20.97 24.47
N SER A 557 -8.44 -20.40 24.70
CA SER A 557 -7.31 -20.57 23.82
C SER A 557 -7.16 -22.07 23.66
N GLY A 558 -7.62 -22.60 22.54
CA GLY A 558 -7.61 -24.04 22.22
C GLY A 558 -6.22 -24.59 21.94
N ILE A 559 -5.21 -24.01 22.57
CA ILE A 559 -3.90 -24.63 22.73
C ILE A 559 -4.03 -25.49 23.97
N SER A 560 -4.49 -26.72 23.74
CA SER A 560 -4.53 -27.76 24.77
C SER A 560 -3.12 -27.86 25.42
N ALA A 561 -3.06 -28.23 26.70
CA ALA A 561 -1.80 -28.49 27.38
C ALA A 561 -0.90 -29.49 26.61
N GLY A 562 -1.46 -30.23 25.66
CA GLY A 562 -0.77 -31.08 24.70
C GLY A 562 0.00 -30.28 23.65
N GLN A 563 -0.54 -29.16 23.13
CA GLN A 563 0.15 -28.31 22.12
C GLN A 563 1.38 -27.63 22.72
N ARG A 564 1.27 -27.09 23.94
CA ARG A 564 2.44 -26.56 24.68
C ARG A 564 3.55 -27.58 24.92
N ARG A 565 3.19 -28.84 25.15
CA ARG A 565 4.18 -29.94 25.25
C ARG A 565 4.84 -30.25 23.91
N ILE A 566 4.10 -30.19 22.81
CA ILE A 566 4.63 -30.42 21.46
C ILE A 566 5.59 -29.30 21.08
N ASP A 567 5.23 -28.02 21.34
CA ASP A 567 6.09 -26.88 21.03
C ASP A 567 7.36 -26.85 21.89
N LEU A 568 7.27 -27.19 23.19
CA LEU A 568 8.43 -27.34 24.06
C LEU A 568 9.34 -28.50 23.64
N VAL A 569 8.77 -29.63 23.19
CA VAL A 569 9.52 -30.79 22.69
C VAL A 569 10.17 -30.45 21.33
N ALA A 570 9.48 -29.70 20.44
CA ALA A 570 10.04 -29.27 19.18
C ALA A 570 11.19 -28.26 19.38
N ALA A 571 11.05 -27.31 20.31
CA ALA A 571 12.11 -26.37 20.68
C ALA A 571 13.32 -27.09 21.31
N ALA A 572 13.08 -28.06 22.21
CA ALA A 572 14.15 -28.85 22.82
C ALA A 572 14.87 -29.74 21.79
N MET A 573 14.15 -30.31 20.82
CA MET A 573 14.77 -31.05 19.71
C MET A 573 15.56 -30.14 18.77
N GLY A 574 15.09 -28.95 18.49
CA GLY A 574 15.82 -27.96 17.69
C GLY A 574 17.16 -27.58 18.33
N ILE A 575 17.17 -27.35 19.66
CA ILE A 575 18.40 -27.05 20.42
C ILE A 575 19.35 -28.26 20.43
N ALA A 576 18.84 -29.48 20.60
CA ALA A 576 19.64 -30.68 20.57
C ALA A 576 20.29 -30.95 19.21
N VAL A 577 19.58 -30.72 18.12
CA VAL A 577 20.10 -30.81 16.74
C VAL A 577 21.18 -29.77 16.49
N ALA A 578 20.97 -28.52 16.93
CA ALA A 578 21.95 -27.45 16.81
C ALA A 578 23.23 -27.77 17.61
N ALA A 579 23.11 -28.29 18.83
CA ALA A 579 24.25 -28.72 19.65
C ALA A 579 25.03 -29.88 19.02
N LEU A 580 24.33 -30.85 18.43
CA LEU A 580 24.94 -31.96 17.70
C LEU A 580 25.67 -31.52 16.44
N LEU A 581 25.11 -30.53 15.70
CA LEU A 581 25.77 -29.92 14.55
C LEU A 581 27.05 -29.16 14.93
N VAL A 582 27.02 -28.42 16.03
CA VAL A 582 28.21 -27.72 16.55
C VAL A 582 29.29 -28.72 16.98
N LEU A 583 28.91 -29.79 17.69
CA LEU A 583 29.83 -30.86 18.11
C LEU A 583 30.41 -31.62 16.90
N TYR A 584 29.59 -31.87 15.86
CA TYR A 584 30.05 -32.49 14.61
C TYR A 584 31.04 -31.61 13.87
N MET A 585 30.78 -30.30 13.80
CA MET A 585 31.72 -29.35 13.15
C MET A 585 33.02 -29.16 13.97
N ALA A 586 32.93 -29.19 15.30
CA ALA A 586 34.12 -29.11 16.16
C ALA A 586 35.01 -30.38 16.09
N ARG A 587 34.45 -31.55 15.76
CA ARG A 587 35.23 -32.79 15.53
C ARG A 587 35.87 -32.91 14.14
N ARG A 588 35.50 -32.05 13.18
CA ARG A 588 36.08 -31.98 11.84
C ARG A 588 37.19 -30.92 11.69
N ARG A 589 37.47 -30.14 12.71
CA ARG A 589 38.69 -29.34 12.85
C ARG A 589 39.70 -30.07 13.74
#